data_105eee47e3e2cdd05e927fa99806d1b1
#
_entry.id   105eee47e3e2cdd05e927fa99806d1b1
#
_cell.length_a   1.000
_cell.length_b   1.000
_cell.length_c   1.000
_cell.angle_alpha   90.00
_cell.angle_beta   90.00
_cell.angle_gamma   90.00
#
_symmetry.space_group_name_H-M   'P 1'
#
loop_
_entity.id
_entity.type
_entity.pdbx_description
1 polymer ?
#
loop_
_entity_poly.entity_id
_entity_poly.type
_entity_poly.pdbx_seq_one_letter_code
_entity_poly.pdbx_strand_id
1 'polypeptide(L)'
;MHFIALLMPGTDFFLILKTLMQSQIKAARLTCMGIALGNAIILLVIYCSLFLLGKVNTELLVAMKWLGVLYFAYLAVQCFRAARSAQILTKAEPEHDARPPKQALFRHFLLGLGSSLLNPKNLMFYSVLVILIYPQYNVMQNILVCGWMVSVVLLWNLAMVKLISATMYLSWLNQQMHYLYYLAGGSFIFFMLALILS
;
A
#
# COMPACT_ATOMS: atom_id res chain seq x y z
N MET A 1 -10.58 -11.59 -7.08
CA MET A 1 -9.32 -11.66 -6.33
C MET A 1 -8.70 -10.28 -6.03
N HIS A 2 -8.60 -9.34 -6.99
CA HIS A 2 -8.01 -8.01 -6.77
C HIS A 2 -8.64 -7.23 -5.60
N PHE A 3 -9.98 -7.22 -5.49
CA PHE A 3 -10.70 -6.52 -4.44
C PHE A 3 -10.42 -7.09 -3.03
N ILE A 4 -10.29 -8.41 -2.90
CA ILE A 4 -9.96 -9.06 -1.62
C ILE A 4 -8.58 -8.63 -1.12
N ALA A 5 -7.61 -8.51 -2.04
CA ALA A 5 -6.27 -8.04 -1.70
C ALA A 5 -6.26 -6.57 -1.20
N LEU A 6 -7.20 -5.74 -1.68
CA LEU A 6 -7.34 -4.34 -1.22
C LEU A 6 -7.94 -4.24 0.18
N LEU A 7 -8.79 -5.19 0.58
CA LEU A 7 -9.38 -5.23 1.92
C LEU A 7 -8.36 -5.53 3.01
N MET A 8 -7.25 -6.16 2.66
CA MET A 8 -6.20 -6.48 3.64
C MET A 8 -5.40 -5.23 3.99
N PRO A 9 -5.42 -4.79 5.27
CA PRO A 9 -4.64 -3.64 5.69
C PRO A 9 -3.15 -3.89 5.45
N GLY A 10 -2.55 -3.08 4.60
CA GLY A 10 -1.13 -3.12 4.26
C GLY A 10 -0.45 -1.78 4.52
N THR A 11 0.80 -1.63 4.06
CA THR A 11 1.57 -0.38 4.21
C THR A 11 0.84 0.83 3.69
N ASP A 12 0.17 0.71 2.55
CA ASP A 12 -0.57 1.79 1.90
C ASP A 12 -1.73 2.28 2.78
N PHE A 13 -2.49 1.35 3.39
CA PHE A 13 -3.56 1.67 4.34
C PHE A 13 -3.03 2.45 5.55
N PHE A 14 -1.95 1.97 6.18
CA PHE A 14 -1.38 2.62 7.35
C PHE A 14 -0.74 3.96 7.03
N LEU A 15 -0.15 4.11 5.84
CA LEU A 15 0.37 5.39 5.39
C LEU A 15 -0.76 6.42 5.19
N ILE A 16 -1.86 6.01 4.55
CA ILE A 16 -3.04 6.87 4.37
C ILE A 16 -3.61 7.27 5.74
N LEU A 17 -3.79 6.30 6.63
CA LEU A 17 -4.31 6.54 7.97
C LEU A 17 -3.43 7.51 8.76
N LYS A 18 -2.11 7.26 8.81
CA LYS A 18 -1.14 8.14 9.45
C LYS A 18 -1.18 9.57 8.85
N THR A 19 -1.23 9.67 7.52
CA THR A 19 -1.27 10.97 6.84
C THR A 19 -2.57 11.72 7.15
N LEU A 20 -3.70 11.00 7.20
CA LEU A 20 -4.99 11.60 7.53
C LEU A 20 -5.01 12.15 8.96
N MET A 21 -4.39 11.43 9.90
CA MET A 21 -4.35 11.81 11.31
C MET A 21 -3.36 12.94 11.59
N GLN A 22 -2.20 12.97 10.92
CA GLN A 22 -1.13 13.94 11.16
C GLN A 22 -1.21 15.17 10.25
N SER A 23 -1.91 15.03 9.12
CA SER A 23 -1.85 15.98 8.04
C SER A 23 -3.16 16.32 7.46
N GLN A 24 -3.96 16.91 7.20
CA GLN A 24 -5.26 17.17 6.59
C GLN A 24 -5.66 16.16 5.48
N ILE A 25 -6.95 16.12 5.20
CA ILE A 25 -7.59 15.28 4.14
C ILE A 25 -6.92 15.49 2.77
N LYS A 26 -6.48 16.73 2.44
CA LYS A 26 -5.80 17.03 1.18
C LYS A 26 -4.49 16.25 1.02
N ALA A 27 -3.70 16.16 2.09
CA ALA A 27 -2.46 15.39 2.11
C ALA A 27 -2.72 13.89 1.92
N ALA A 28 -3.73 13.33 2.61
CA ALA A 28 -4.14 11.94 2.47
C ALA A 28 -4.61 11.60 1.03
N ARG A 29 -5.36 12.50 0.38
CA ARG A 29 -5.75 12.33 -1.04
C ARG A 29 -4.56 12.32 -1.97
N LEU A 30 -3.55 13.17 -1.75
CA LEU A 30 -2.31 13.17 -2.54
C LEU A 30 -1.50 11.89 -2.30
N THR A 31 -1.47 11.36 -1.08
CA THR A 31 -0.90 10.05 -0.79
C THR A 31 -1.60 8.95 -1.60
N CYS A 32 -2.95 8.97 -1.66
CA CYS A 32 -3.70 8.00 -2.49
C CYS A 32 -3.35 8.10 -3.98
N MET A 33 -3.18 9.32 -4.51
CA MET A 33 -2.76 9.53 -5.90
C MET A 33 -1.33 8.98 -6.14
N GLY A 34 -0.41 9.22 -5.19
CA GLY A 34 0.94 8.65 -5.23
C GLY A 34 0.93 7.13 -5.26
N ILE A 35 0.13 6.49 -4.39
CA ILE A 35 -0.05 5.04 -4.34
C ILE A 35 -0.59 4.51 -5.67
N ALA A 36 -1.62 5.15 -6.23
CA ALA A 36 -2.20 4.72 -7.51
C ALA A 36 -1.20 4.81 -8.66
N LEU A 37 -0.42 5.90 -8.72
CA LEU A 37 0.65 6.04 -9.72
C LEU A 37 1.74 4.99 -9.52
N GLY A 38 2.14 4.68 -8.28
CA GLY A 38 3.10 3.63 -7.99
C GLY A 38 2.63 2.27 -8.49
N ASN A 39 1.37 1.93 -8.26
CA ASN A 39 0.76 0.70 -8.78
C ASN A 39 0.73 0.68 -10.32
N ALA A 40 0.44 1.81 -10.97
CA ALA A 40 0.47 1.92 -12.42
C ALA A 40 1.89 1.67 -12.97
N ILE A 41 2.92 2.24 -12.33
CA ILE A 41 4.32 2.03 -12.71
C ILE A 41 4.72 0.55 -12.54
N ILE A 42 4.35 -0.10 -11.42
CA ILE A 42 4.62 -1.53 -11.21
C ILE A 42 3.99 -2.37 -12.33
N LEU A 43 2.72 -2.15 -12.63
CA LEU A 43 2.03 -2.84 -13.71
C LEU A 43 2.72 -2.64 -15.05
N LEU A 44 3.09 -1.40 -15.38
CA LEU A 44 3.80 -1.07 -16.61
C LEU A 44 5.14 -1.79 -16.71
N VAL A 45 5.93 -1.79 -15.64
CA VAL A 45 7.22 -2.49 -15.59
C VAL A 45 7.06 -3.99 -15.79
N ILE A 46 6.07 -4.62 -15.14
CA ILE A 46 5.80 -6.06 -15.28
C ILE A 46 5.38 -6.39 -16.73
N TYR A 47 4.46 -5.60 -17.32
CA TYR A 47 4.02 -5.81 -18.70
C TYR A 47 5.16 -5.61 -19.71
N CYS A 48 5.97 -4.57 -19.56
CA CYS A 48 7.15 -4.35 -20.41
C CYS A 48 8.13 -5.52 -20.29
N SER A 49 8.37 -6.01 -19.08
CA SER A 49 9.26 -7.15 -18.84
C SER A 49 8.76 -8.42 -19.53
N LEU A 50 7.45 -8.72 -19.46
CA LEU A 50 6.86 -9.88 -20.14
C LEU A 50 6.88 -9.73 -21.66
N PHE A 51 6.62 -8.52 -22.18
CA PHE A 51 6.63 -8.25 -23.60
C PHE A 51 8.04 -8.37 -24.21
N LEU A 52 9.08 -7.85 -23.51
CA LEU A 52 10.45 -7.84 -23.99
C LEU A 52 11.18 -9.17 -23.82
N LEU A 53 10.94 -9.86 -22.70
CA LEU A 53 11.69 -11.07 -22.31
C LEU A 53 10.98 -12.37 -22.68
N GLY A 54 9.70 -12.32 -23.03
CA GLY A 54 8.89 -13.49 -23.40
C GLY A 54 8.77 -14.57 -22.34
N LYS A 55 9.56 -14.49 -21.28
CA LYS A 55 9.58 -15.39 -20.12
C LYS A 55 9.94 -14.60 -18.87
N VAL A 56 9.27 -14.89 -17.77
CA VAL A 56 9.70 -14.39 -16.46
C VAL A 56 10.90 -15.25 -16.02
N ASN A 57 12.04 -14.61 -15.82
CA ASN A 57 13.24 -15.31 -15.35
C ASN A 57 12.98 -15.89 -13.95
N THR A 58 13.11 -17.20 -13.79
CA THR A 58 12.87 -17.92 -12.54
C THR A 58 13.77 -17.41 -11.41
N GLU A 59 15.02 -17.06 -11.72
CA GLU A 59 15.96 -16.49 -10.74
C GLU A 59 15.49 -15.14 -10.22
N LEU A 60 14.94 -14.30 -11.11
CA LEU A 60 14.34 -13.01 -10.73
C LEU A 60 13.14 -13.22 -9.78
N LEU A 61 12.29 -14.20 -10.06
CA LEU A 61 11.16 -14.53 -9.18
C LEU A 61 11.63 -14.98 -7.79
N VAL A 62 12.66 -15.82 -7.74
CA VAL A 62 13.25 -16.29 -6.46
C VAL A 62 13.88 -15.10 -5.71
N ALA A 63 14.64 -14.25 -6.38
CA ALA A 63 15.20 -13.05 -5.76
C ALA A 63 14.10 -12.12 -5.21
N MET A 64 13.03 -11.90 -5.98
CA MET A 64 11.89 -11.09 -5.56
C MET A 64 11.15 -11.71 -4.36
N LYS A 65 11.01 -13.05 -4.32
CA LYS A 65 10.45 -13.78 -3.19
C LYS A 65 11.22 -13.47 -1.90
N TRP A 66 12.53 -13.64 -1.91
CA TRP A 66 13.37 -13.40 -0.73
C TRP A 66 13.42 -11.92 -0.32
N LEU A 67 13.47 -11.00 -1.27
CA LEU A 67 13.33 -9.58 -0.99
C LEU A 67 11.97 -9.27 -0.35
N GLY A 68 10.90 -9.90 -0.81
CA GLY A 68 9.57 -9.81 -0.22
C GLY A 68 9.53 -10.30 1.22
N VAL A 69 10.15 -11.45 1.51
CA VAL A 69 10.26 -12.01 2.86
C VAL A 69 10.97 -11.04 3.81
N LEU A 70 12.13 -10.52 3.42
CA LEU A 70 12.90 -9.55 4.21
C LEU A 70 12.12 -8.27 4.47
N TYR A 71 11.40 -7.79 3.46
CA TYR A 71 10.61 -6.58 3.59
C TYR A 71 9.37 -6.77 4.47
N PHE A 72 8.67 -7.90 4.36
CA PHE A 72 7.55 -8.18 5.28
C PHE A 72 8.03 -8.32 6.72
N ALA A 73 9.21 -8.93 6.94
CA ALA A 73 9.83 -8.94 8.27
C ALA A 73 10.11 -7.53 8.78
N TYR A 74 10.70 -6.67 7.93
CA TYR A 74 10.94 -5.26 8.26
C TYR A 74 9.65 -4.51 8.62
N LEU A 75 8.60 -4.67 7.81
CA LEU A 75 7.30 -4.04 8.06
C LEU A 75 6.63 -4.53 9.34
N ALA A 76 6.69 -5.82 9.63
CA ALA A 76 6.19 -6.39 10.89
C ALA A 76 6.88 -5.73 12.09
N VAL A 77 8.21 -5.64 12.07
CA VAL A 77 8.99 -4.96 13.13
C VAL A 77 8.58 -3.48 13.26
N GLN A 78 8.41 -2.77 12.15
CA GLN A 78 7.98 -1.37 12.16
C GLN A 78 6.57 -1.21 12.76
N CYS A 79 5.63 -2.10 12.42
CA CYS A 79 4.29 -2.09 12.98
C CYS A 79 4.30 -2.35 14.49
N PHE A 80 5.07 -3.33 14.98
CA PHE A 80 5.18 -3.59 16.42
C PHE A 80 5.85 -2.45 17.19
N ARG A 81 6.86 -1.80 16.61
CA ARG A 81 7.46 -0.60 17.20
C ARG A 81 6.45 0.55 17.26
N ALA A 82 5.69 0.79 16.18
CA ALA A 82 4.66 1.81 16.14
C ALA A 82 3.52 1.51 17.13
N ALA A 83 3.12 0.24 17.31
CA ALA A 83 2.12 -0.16 18.29
C ALA A 83 2.55 0.21 19.72
N ARG A 84 3.81 -0.06 20.08
CA ARG A 84 4.36 0.33 21.39
C ARG A 84 4.42 1.84 21.58
N SER A 85 4.84 2.58 20.54
CA SER A 85 4.90 4.05 20.59
C SER A 85 3.51 4.68 20.68
N ALA A 86 2.51 4.13 20.00
CA ALA A 86 1.14 4.62 20.03
C ALA A 86 0.52 4.50 21.45
N GLN A 87 0.89 3.49 22.24
CA GLN A 87 0.49 3.38 23.64
C GLN A 87 1.05 4.52 24.52
N ILE A 88 2.20 5.08 24.15
CA ILE A 88 2.85 6.17 24.89
C ILE A 88 2.27 7.53 24.48
N LEU A 89 1.90 7.69 23.23
CA LEU A 89 1.43 8.96 22.63
C LEU A 89 -0.07 9.27 22.85
N THR A 90 -0.85 8.36 23.41
CA THR A 90 -2.26 8.63 23.78
C THR A 90 -2.42 9.73 24.86
N LYS A 91 -1.33 10.31 25.35
CA LYS A 91 -1.29 11.42 26.31
C LYS A 91 -0.93 12.79 25.73
N ALA A 92 -0.62 12.89 24.46
CA ALA A 92 -0.28 14.16 23.82
C ALA A 92 -1.45 14.67 22.96
N GLU A 93 -1.96 15.85 23.28
CA GLU A 93 -2.97 16.53 22.49
C GLU A 93 -2.46 16.82 21.07
N PRO A 94 -3.30 16.71 20.02
CA PRO A 94 -2.89 17.06 18.67
C PRO A 94 -2.74 18.59 18.58
N GLU A 95 -1.55 19.06 18.30
CA GLU A 95 -1.34 20.45 17.84
C GLU A 95 -2.09 20.65 16.53
N HIS A 96 -3.24 21.29 16.62
CA HIS A 96 -4.01 21.79 15.50
C HIS A 96 -3.56 23.21 15.24
N ASP A 97 -2.97 23.46 14.09
CA ASP A 97 -3.03 24.65 13.23
C ASP A 97 -1.67 24.98 12.58
N ALA A 98 -1.48 24.43 11.40
CA ALA A 98 -0.78 25.12 10.32
C ALA A 98 -1.13 24.43 8.99
N ARG A 99 -1.69 25.17 8.04
CA ARG A 99 -1.86 24.68 6.66
C ARG A 99 -0.50 24.25 6.12
N PRO A 100 -0.30 22.99 5.75
CA PRO A 100 1.00 22.56 5.27
C PRO A 100 1.37 23.36 4.01
N PRO A 101 2.60 23.86 3.91
CA PRO A 101 3.08 24.54 2.70
C PRO A 101 2.96 23.58 1.49
N LYS A 102 2.84 24.12 0.27
CA LYS A 102 2.69 23.31 -0.95
C LYS A 102 3.77 22.23 -1.12
N GLN A 103 4.99 22.49 -0.65
CA GLN A 103 6.09 21.53 -0.63
C GLN A 103 5.82 20.33 0.29
N ALA A 104 5.13 20.52 1.41
CA ALA A 104 4.73 19.43 2.29
C ALA A 104 3.65 18.54 1.65
N LEU A 105 2.75 19.11 0.84
CA LEU A 105 1.75 18.34 0.10
C LEU A 105 2.39 17.42 -0.96
N PHE A 106 3.36 17.92 -1.72
CA PHE A 106 4.09 17.11 -2.70
C PHE A 106 4.88 15.97 -2.05
N ARG A 107 5.44 16.21 -0.85
CA ARG A 107 6.08 15.17 -0.05
C ARG A 107 5.13 14.00 0.24
N HIS A 108 3.86 14.24 0.55
CA HIS A 108 2.87 13.19 0.79
C HIS A 108 2.57 12.37 -0.47
N PHE A 109 2.54 13.01 -1.64
CA PHE A 109 2.44 12.29 -2.92
C PHE A 109 3.64 11.37 -3.12
N LEU A 110 4.87 11.86 -2.91
CA LEU A 110 6.10 11.05 -3.05
C LEU A 110 6.16 9.92 -2.01
N LEU A 111 5.68 10.14 -0.80
CA LEU A 111 5.57 9.08 0.21
C LEU A 111 4.60 7.98 -0.23
N GLY A 112 3.45 8.35 -0.81
CA GLY A 112 2.49 7.39 -1.37
C GLY A 112 3.08 6.60 -2.54
N LEU A 113 3.77 7.29 -3.45
CA LEU A 113 4.46 6.69 -4.59
C LEU A 113 5.53 5.68 -4.13
N GLY A 114 6.40 6.11 -3.22
CA GLY A 114 7.46 5.26 -2.67
C GLY A 114 6.90 4.07 -1.89
N SER A 115 5.86 4.28 -1.08
CA SER A 115 5.18 3.19 -0.36
C SER A 115 4.70 2.11 -1.32
N SER A 116 4.04 2.49 -2.41
CA SER A 116 3.52 1.54 -3.39
C SER A 116 4.62 0.83 -4.17
N LEU A 117 5.63 1.57 -4.68
CA LEU A 117 6.74 1.01 -5.45
C LEU A 117 7.60 0.04 -4.65
N LEU A 118 7.81 0.34 -3.37
CA LEU A 118 8.59 -0.49 -2.46
C LEU A 118 7.76 -1.54 -1.72
N ASN A 119 6.46 -1.62 -2.02
CA ASN A 119 5.57 -2.58 -1.41
C ASN A 119 5.64 -3.94 -2.12
N PRO A 120 6.33 -4.95 -1.57
CA PRO A 120 6.46 -6.24 -2.21
C PRO A 120 5.11 -6.96 -2.32
N LYS A 121 4.14 -6.67 -1.44
CA LYS A 121 2.77 -7.17 -1.57
C LYS A 121 2.19 -6.77 -2.92
N ASN A 122 2.33 -5.47 -3.30
CA ASN A 122 1.84 -4.97 -4.58
C ASN A 122 2.61 -5.61 -5.74
N LEU A 123 3.94 -5.63 -5.63
CA LEU A 123 4.81 -6.19 -6.66
C LEU A 123 4.49 -7.67 -6.94
N MET A 124 4.42 -8.50 -5.89
CA MET A 124 4.12 -9.93 -6.04
C MET A 124 2.69 -10.18 -6.51
N PHE A 125 1.74 -9.45 -5.94
CA PHE A 125 0.35 -9.59 -6.33
C PHE A 125 0.14 -9.27 -7.82
N TYR A 126 0.68 -8.15 -8.28
CA TYR A 126 0.58 -7.76 -9.68
C TYR A 126 1.39 -8.68 -10.60
N SER A 127 2.56 -9.17 -10.17
CA SER A 127 3.34 -10.13 -10.96
C SER A 127 2.55 -11.41 -11.23
N VAL A 128 2.00 -12.02 -10.18
CA VAL A 128 1.19 -13.24 -10.31
C VAL A 128 -0.05 -12.98 -11.16
N LEU A 129 -0.75 -11.88 -10.91
CA LEU A 129 -1.98 -11.57 -11.62
C LEU A 129 -1.75 -11.30 -13.11
N VAL A 130 -0.70 -10.54 -13.45
CA VAL A 130 -0.34 -10.24 -14.83
C VAL A 130 0.13 -11.50 -15.57
N ILE A 131 0.92 -12.38 -14.94
CA ILE A 131 1.34 -13.65 -15.53
C ILE A 131 0.13 -14.52 -15.88
N LEU A 132 -0.90 -14.55 -15.03
CA LEU A 132 -2.13 -15.32 -15.28
C LEU A 132 -3.01 -14.71 -16.38
N ILE A 133 -3.04 -13.39 -16.49
CA ILE A 133 -3.96 -12.65 -17.37
C ILE A 133 -3.32 -12.41 -18.76
N TYR A 134 -2.02 -12.13 -18.81
CA TYR A 134 -1.30 -11.72 -20.02
C TYR A 134 -1.54 -12.65 -21.23
N PRO A 135 -1.46 -13.99 -21.12
CA PRO A 135 -1.64 -14.87 -22.26
C PRO A 135 -3.10 -15.01 -22.72
N GLN A 136 -4.07 -14.57 -21.92
CA GLN A 136 -5.49 -14.73 -22.21
C GLN A 136 -6.11 -13.56 -22.96
N TYR A 137 -5.44 -12.40 -22.97
CA TYR A 137 -5.97 -11.15 -23.48
C TYR A 137 -5.05 -10.51 -24.54
N ASN A 138 -5.65 -9.80 -25.48
CA ASN A 138 -4.88 -8.96 -26.41
C ASN A 138 -4.35 -7.69 -25.72
N VAL A 139 -3.46 -6.96 -26.39
CA VAL A 139 -2.80 -5.76 -25.85
C VAL A 139 -3.81 -4.72 -25.34
N MET A 140 -4.87 -4.45 -26.09
CA MET A 140 -5.90 -3.47 -25.71
C MET A 140 -6.64 -3.91 -24.45
N GLN A 141 -7.02 -5.18 -24.37
CA GLN A 141 -7.70 -5.73 -23.19
C GLN A 141 -6.79 -5.68 -21.96
N ASN A 142 -5.52 -5.99 -22.12
CA ASN A 142 -4.54 -5.88 -21.03
C ASN A 142 -4.39 -4.45 -20.52
N ILE A 143 -4.35 -3.45 -21.42
CA ILE A 143 -4.33 -2.03 -21.02
C ILE A 143 -5.61 -1.64 -20.26
N LEU A 144 -6.77 -2.08 -20.72
CA LEU A 144 -8.05 -1.82 -20.03
C LEU A 144 -8.09 -2.45 -18.64
N VAL A 145 -7.62 -3.68 -18.50
CA VAL A 145 -7.53 -4.37 -17.20
C VAL A 145 -6.58 -3.64 -16.25
N CYS A 146 -5.41 -3.20 -16.72
CA CYS A 146 -4.49 -2.40 -15.91
C CYS A 146 -5.12 -1.08 -15.46
N GLY A 147 -5.75 -0.36 -16.38
CA GLY A 147 -6.46 0.90 -16.07
C GLY A 147 -7.56 0.68 -15.03
N TRP A 148 -8.33 -0.40 -15.18
CA TRP A 148 -9.34 -0.81 -14.21
C TRP A 148 -8.72 -1.07 -12.82
N MET A 149 -7.63 -1.85 -12.75
CA MET A 149 -6.97 -2.19 -11.49
C MET A 149 -6.47 -0.95 -10.75
N VAL A 150 -5.80 -0.04 -11.44
CA VAL A 150 -5.33 1.23 -10.86
C VAL A 150 -6.49 2.11 -10.41
N SER A 151 -7.55 2.20 -11.20
CA SER A 151 -8.75 2.98 -10.86
C SER A 151 -9.45 2.45 -9.62
N VAL A 152 -9.60 1.13 -9.49
CA VAL A 152 -10.20 0.49 -8.30
C VAL A 152 -9.37 0.79 -7.05
N VAL A 153 -8.04 0.70 -7.12
CA VAL A 153 -7.15 1.05 -5.99
C VAL A 153 -7.34 2.52 -5.58
N LEU A 154 -7.34 3.43 -6.56
CA LEU A 154 -7.52 4.85 -6.29
C LEU A 154 -8.87 5.14 -5.65
N LEU A 155 -9.95 4.63 -6.23
CA LEU A 155 -11.31 4.83 -5.72
C LEU A 155 -11.48 4.25 -4.31
N TRP A 156 -10.94 3.05 -4.08
CA TRP A 156 -10.95 2.41 -2.76
C TRP A 156 -10.23 3.26 -1.71
N ASN A 157 -9.01 3.69 -2.00
CA ASN A 157 -8.22 4.50 -1.08
C ASN A 157 -8.88 5.87 -0.81
N LEU A 158 -9.46 6.51 -1.83
CA LEU A 158 -10.21 7.75 -1.65
C LEU A 158 -11.50 7.55 -0.84
N ALA A 159 -12.22 6.43 -1.05
CA ALA A 159 -13.38 6.06 -0.27
C ALA A 159 -13.00 5.85 1.21
N MET A 160 -11.87 5.17 1.47
CA MET A 160 -11.33 4.99 2.83
C MET A 160 -11.01 6.34 3.49
N VAL A 161 -10.35 7.27 2.78
CA VAL A 161 -10.11 8.63 3.29
C VAL A 161 -11.41 9.31 3.65
N LYS A 162 -12.44 9.22 2.80
CA LYS A 162 -13.75 9.83 3.05
C LYS A 162 -14.44 9.21 4.26
N LEU A 163 -14.45 7.89 4.37
CA LEU A 163 -15.09 7.17 5.48
C LEU A 163 -14.40 7.48 6.82
N ILE A 164 -13.07 7.43 6.84
CA ILE A 164 -12.28 7.64 8.07
C ILE A 164 -12.27 9.10 8.49
N SER A 165 -12.39 10.04 7.54
CA SER A 165 -12.40 11.48 7.86
C SER A 165 -13.65 11.97 8.59
N ALA A 166 -14.71 11.17 8.69
CA ALA A 166 -15.81 11.47 9.58
C ALA A 166 -15.32 11.48 11.05
N THR A 167 -15.53 12.59 11.73
CA THR A 167 -14.96 12.90 13.07
C THR A 167 -15.16 11.78 14.11
N MET A 168 -16.30 11.10 14.07
CA MET A 168 -16.62 10.00 14.99
C MET A 168 -15.74 8.77 14.78
N TYR A 169 -15.36 8.46 13.53
CA TYR A 169 -14.49 7.32 13.22
C TYR A 169 -13.01 7.62 13.51
N LEU A 170 -12.59 8.87 13.32
CA LEU A 170 -11.19 9.26 13.52
C LEU A 170 -10.81 9.19 15.00
N SER A 171 -11.65 9.66 15.92
CA SER A 171 -11.41 9.59 17.36
C SER A 171 -11.38 8.15 17.86
N TRP A 172 -12.33 7.31 17.40
CA TRP A 172 -12.36 5.88 17.74
C TRP A 172 -11.12 5.14 17.21
N LEU A 173 -10.73 5.39 15.95
CA LEU A 173 -9.52 4.80 15.38
C LEU A 173 -8.25 5.21 16.13
N ASN A 174 -8.17 6.47 16.57
CA ASN A 174 -7.05 6.94 17.37
C ASN A 174 -6.88 6.12 18.67
N GLN A 175 -7.97 5.82 19.35
CA GLN A 175 -7.95 5.00 20.56
C GLN A 175 -7.53 3.55 20.29
N GLN A 176 -7.83 3.03 19.08
CA GLN A 176 -7.56 1.64 18.69
C GLN A 176 -6.28 1.47 17.86
N MET A 177 -5.48 2.54 17.67
CA MET A 177 -4.30 2.53 16.80
C MET A 177 -3.30 1.43 17.14
N HIS A 178 -3.05 1.18 18.42
CA HIS A 178 -2.12 0.14 18.84
C HIS A 178 -2.60 -1.26 18.43
N TYR A 179 -3.90 -1.57 18.54
CA TYR A 179 -4.46 -2.84 18.05
C TYR A 179 -4.34 -2.97 16.54
N LEU A 180 -4.60 -1.89 15.80
CA LEU A 180 -4.46 -1.88 14.34
C LEU A 180 -3.02 -2.15 13.90
N TYR A 181 -2.03 -1.57 14.60
CA TYR A 181 -0.63 -1.85 14.34
C TYR A 181 -0.25 -3.29 14.68
N TYR A 182 -0.75 -3.88 15.76
CA TYR A 182 -0.53 -5.30 16.08
C TYR A 182 -1.15 -6.21 15.02
N LEU A 183 -2.37 -5.90 14.57
CA LEU A 183 -3.07 -6.65 13.53
C LEU A 183 -2.30 -6.59 12.19
N ALA A 184 -1.79 -5.43 11.83
CA ALA A 184 -0.95 -5.25 10.65
C ALA A 184 0.38 -6.01 10.77
N GLY A 185 1.06 -5.90 11.91
CA GLY A 185 2.29 -6.64 12.16
C GLY A 185 2.08 -8.16 12.04
N GLY A 186 1.00 -8.68 12.63
CA GLY A 186 0.60 -10.08 12.51
C GLY A 186 0.29 -10.50 11.07
N SER A 187 -0.42 -9.66 10.30
CA SER A 187 -0.69 -9.95 8.88
C SER A 187 0.59 -9.99 8.03
N PHE A 188 1.56 -9.12 8.31
CA PHE A 188 2.86 -9.17 7.62
C PHE A 188 3.66 -10.42 7.95
N ILE A 189 3.64 -10.89 9.21
CA ILE A 189 4.26 -12.18 9.56
C ILE A 189 3.56 -13.33 8.83
N PHE A 190 2.23 -13.34 8.78
CA PHE A 190 1.48 -14.36 8.04
C PHE A 190 1.87 -14.39 6.55
N PHE A 191 1.96 -13.23 5.88
CA PHE A 191 2.41 -13.16 4.48
C PHE A 191 3.85 -13.59 4.30
N MET A 192 4.75 -13.20 5.23
CA MET A 192 6.14 -13.63 5.23
C MET A 192 6.23 -15.17 5.27
N LEU A 193 5.51 -15.80 6.19
CA LEU A 193 5.49 -17.26 6.32
C LEU A 193 4.87 -17.94 5.09
N ALA A 194 3.77 -17.39 4.56
CA ALA A 194 3.15 -17.90 3.34
C ALA A 194 4.12 -17.86 2.15
N LEU A 195 4.95 -16.81 2.05
CA LEU A 195 5.98 -16.70 1.02
C LEU A 195 7.13 -17.69 1.20
N ILE A 196 7.53 -17.98 2.43
CA ILE A 196 8.58 -18.97 2.70
C ILE A 196 8.12 -20.36 2.31
N LEU A 197 6.84 -20.68 2.58
CA LEU A 197 6.25 -21.99 2.33
C LEU A 197 5.82 -22.22 0.86
N SER A 198 5.69 -21.17 0.05
CA SER A 198 5.40 -21.25 -1.39
C SER A 198 6.65 -21.50 -2.22
#